data_19ce9f35b3768779ac0d7df756f83bb2
#
_entry.id   19ce9f35b3768779ac0d7df756f83bb2
#
_cell.length_a   1.000
_cell.length_b   1.000
_cell.length_c   1.000
_cell.angle_alpha   90.00
_cell.angle_beta   90.00
_cell.angle_gamma   90.00
#
_symmetry.space_group_name_H-M   'P 1'
#
loop_
_entity.id
_entity.type
_entity.pdbx_description
1 polymer ?
#
loop_
_entity_poly.entity_id
_entity_poly.type
_entity_poly.pdbx_seq_one_letter_code
_entity_poly.pdbx_strand_id
1 'polypeptide(L)'
;MTNALNSAQRDMLNVSPGDGKSINSIVTFSGKGIVVWGARTLAGNDNEWRYISARRLGIMIENSIQQGIQWVSSKPNDANLWTQIETQISNYLTGLWRDGALVGTKPEHAFFVKCGLNKTMTAQDISQGKLIIQIGLSMVRPAEFTVMSIEKRVN
;
A
#
# COMPACT_ATOMS: atom_id res chain seq x y z
N MET A 1 -19.62 6.54 -28.51
CA MET A 1 -19.61 7.37 -27.31
C MET A 1 -20.62 8.45 -27.45
N THR A 2 -21.54 8.55 -26.51
CA THR A 2 -22.74 9.39 -26.67
C THR A 2 -22.52 10.85 -26.25
N ASN A 3 -21.49 11.20 -25.48
CA ASN A 3 -21.23 12.59 -25.08
C ASN A 3 -19.73 12.89 -25.02
N ALA A 4 -19.29 13.92 -25.75
CA ALA A 4 -17.96 14.48 -25.63
C ALA A 4 -17.91 15.39 -24.37
N LEU A 5 -17.06 15.08 -23.42
CA LEU A 5 -16.87 15.89 -22.21
C LEU A 5 -15.99 17.11 -22.50
N ASN A 6 -16.41 18.29 -22.10
CA ASN A 6 -15.58 19.50 -22.13
C ASN A 6 -14.60 19.51 -20.91
N SER A 7 -13.68 20.48 -20.88
CA SER A 7 -12.64 20.59 -19.83
C SER A 7 -13.26 20.73 -18.44
N ALA A 8 -14.23 21.64 -18.28
CA ALA A 8 -14.90 21.88 -17.00
C ALA A 8 -15.65 20.66 -16.47
N GLN A 9 -16.32 19.91 -17.36
CA GLN A 9 -16.98 18.66 -17.01
C GLN A 9 -15.98 17.60 -16.54
N ARG A 10 -14.81 17.50 -17.19
CA ARG A 10 -13.75 16.57 -16.75
C ARG A 10 -13.17 16.92 -15.39
N ASP A 11 -13.01 18.21 -15.11
CA ASP A 11 -12.51 18.68 -13.80
C ASP A 11 -13.49 18.33 -12.67
N MET A 12 -14.79 18.41 -12.92
CA MET A 12 -15.85 17.99 -11.97
C MET A 12 -15.83 16.46 -11.71
N LEU A 13 -15.33 15.65 -12.62
CA LEU A 13 -15.20 14.19 -12.45
C LEU A 13 -13.98 13.81 -11.59
N ASN A 14 -13.01 14.69 -11.39
CA ASN A 14 -11.85 14.41 -10.55
C ASN A 14 -12.23 14.16 -9.10
N VAL A 15 -13.16 14.94 -8.56
CA VAL A 15 -13.81 14.70 -7.28
C VAL A 15 -15.24 15.21 -7.38
N SER A 16 -16.20 14.33 -7.30
CA SER A 16 -17.60 14.67 -7.33
C SER A 16 -17.98 15.54 -6.12
N PRO A 17 -18.63 16.71 -6.32
CA PRO A 17 -19.05 17.55 -5.18
C PRO A 17 -20.12 16.88 -4.32
N GLY A 18 -20.86 15.89 -4.84
CA GLY A 18 -21.95 15.26 -4.13
C GLY A 18 -21.54 14.08 -3.26
N ASP A 19 -20.68 13.19 -3.76
CA ASP A 19 -20.29 11.95 -3.08
C ASP A 19 -18.79 11.79 -2.85
N GLY A 20 -17.98 12.78 -3.26
CA GLY A 20 -16.53 12.81 -3.07
C GLY A 20 -15.74 11.79 -3.91
N LYS A 21 -16.41 11.03 -4.79
CA LYS A 21 -15.76 10.00 -5.60
C LYS A 21 -15.11 10.57 -6.84
N SER A 22 -14.09 9.87 -7.36
CA SER A 22 -13.41 10.22 -8.61
C SER A 22 -13.86 9.31 -9.75
N ILE A 23 -14.02 9.88 -10.93
CA ILE A 23 -14.37 9.14 -12.17
C ILE A 23 -13.28 9.43 -13.20
N ASN A 24 -12.64 8.38 -13.71
CA ASN A 24 -11.69 8.49 -14.80
C ASN A 24 -12.46 8.50 -16.12
N SER A 25 -12.39 9.60 -16.86
CA SER A 25 -13.13 9.76 -18.11
C SER A 25 -12.42 9.06 -19.29
N ILE A 26 -13.20 8.62 -20.27
CA ILE A 26 -12.69 8.13 -21.56
C ILE A 26 -12.87 9.26 -22.56
N VAL A 27 -11.77 9.76 -23.12
CA VAL A 27 -11.78 10.93 -24.00
C VAL A 27 -11.01 10.68 -25.29
N THR A 28 -11.35 11.43 -26.32
CA THR A 28 -10.61 11.42 -27.58
C THR A 28 -9.70 12.63 -27.67
N PHE A 29 -8.41 12.39 -27.90
CA PHE A 29 -7.42 13.42 -28.15
C PHE A 29 -6.97 13.38 -29.61
N SER A 30 -6.81 14.57 -30.20
CA SER A 30 -6.22 14.71 -31.52
C SER A 30 -4.81 14.10 -31.53
N GLY A 31 -4.54 13.22 -32.49
CA GLY A 31 -3.25 12.54 -32.64
C GLY A 31 -2.98 11.37 -31.67
N LYS A 32 -3.83 11.16 -30.66
CA LYS A 32 -3.66 10.05 -29.68
C LYS A 32 -4.83 9.04 -29.67
N GLY A 33 -5.96 9.40 -30.33
CA GLY A 33 -7.14 8.56 -30.35
C GLY A 33 -7.89 8.55 -29.00
N ILE A 34 -8.52 7.42 -28.67
CA ILE A 34 -9.33 7.23 -27.47
C ILE A 34 -8.42 6.80 -26.31
N VAL A 35 -8.42 7.54 -25.20
CA VAL A 35 -7.60 7.28 -24.02
C VAL A 35 -8.42 7.37 -22.73
N VAL A 36 -8.00 6.64 -21.71
CA VAL A 36 -8.50 6.82 -20.34
C VAL A 36 -7.77 8.02 -19.74
N TRP A 37 -8.53 9.04 -19.36
CA TRP A 37 -8.01 10.27 -18.78
C TRP A 37 -8.32 10.33 -17.28
N GLY A 38 -7.33 9.99 -16.50
CA GLY A 38 -7.38 9.93 -15.04
C GLY A 38 -6.71 8.67 -14.49
N ALA A 39 -6.24 8.76 -13.24
CA ALA A 39 -5.56 7.67 -12.55
C ALA A 39 -5.97 7.64 -11.07
N ARG A 40 -7.20 8.00 -10.77
CA ARG A 40 -7.75 8.03 -9.40
C ARG A 40 -8.61 6.81 -9.13
N THR A 41 -8.64 6.42 -7.86
CA THR A 41 -9.56 5.41 -7.32
C THR A 41 -10.88 6.07 -6.92
N LEU A 42 -11.86 5.29 -6.48
CA LEU A 42 -13.11 5.81 -5.90
C LEU A 42 -12.92 6.46 -4.51
N ALA A 43 -11.71 6.41 -3.95
CA ALA A 43 -11.39 7.05 -2.66
C ALA A 43 -11.39 8.59 -2.74
N GLY A 44 -11.57 9.19 -3.92
CA GLY A 44 -11.73 10.63 -4.10
C GLY A 44 -10.49 11.42 -3.65
N ASN A 45 -10.62 12.21 -2.58
CA ASN A 45 -9.55 13.02 -2.00
C ASN A 45 -8.81 12.35 -0.83
N ASP A 46 -8.98 11.05 -0.63
CA ASP A 46 -8.19 10.29 0.33
C ASP A 46 -6.69 10.48 0.10
N ASN A 47 -5.92 10.74 1.16
CA ASN A 47 -4.49 11.02 1.03
C ASN A 47 -3.65 9.77 0.79
N GLU A 48 -4.13 8.59 1.17
CA GLU A 48 -3.40 7.33 1.09
C GLU A 48 -3.70 6.56 -0.20
N TRP A 49 -5.00 6.42 -0.52
CA TRP A 49 -5.47 5.52 -1.58
C TRP A 49 -6.06 6.22 -2.80
N ARG A 50 -5.87 7.52 -2.91
CA ARG A 50 -6.36 8.36 -4.02
C ARG A 50 -5.93 7.85 -5.40
N TYR A 51 -4.69 7.39 -5.53
CA TYR A 51 -4.11 7.03 -6.82
C TYR A 51 -4.08 5.53 -7.07
N ILE A 52 -4.44 5.13 -8.30
CA ILE A 52 -4.39 3.73 -8.74
C ILE A 52 -2.97 3.16 -8.61
N SER A 53 -1.93 3.95 -8.93
CA SER A 53 -0.53 3.52 -8.80
C SER A 53 -0.17 3.14 -7.37
N ALA A 54 -0.52 3.98 -6.39
CA ALA A 54 -0.29 3.70 -4.97
C ALA A 54 -1.06 2.47 -4.50
N ARG A 55 -2.35 2.37 -4.88
CA ARG A 55 -3.17 1.20 -4.51
C ARG A 55 -2.64 -0.11 -5.08
N ARG A 56 -2.25 -0.12 -6.35
CA ARG A 56 -1.67 -1.31 -7.00
C ARG A 56 -0.33 -1.70 -6.40
N LEU A 57 0.53 -0.72 -6.08
CA LEU A 57 1.79 -0.97 -5.39
C LEU A 57 1.54 -1.58 -4.00
N GLY A 58 0.61 -1.03 -3.22
CA GLY A 58 0.25 -1.57 -1.91
C GLY A 58 -0.24 -3.02 -1.99
N ILE A 59 -1.15 -3.33 -2.93
CA ILE A 59 -1.65 -4.70 -3.14
C ILE A 59 -0.51 -5.65 -3.55
N MET A 60 0.39 -5.22 -4.43
CA MET A 60 1.54 -6.04 -4.86
C MET A 60 2.45 -6.36 -3.67
N ILE A 61 2.78 -5.36 -2.85
CA ILE A 61 3.64 -5.52 -1.67
C ILE A 61 2.97 -6.45 -0.66
N GLU A 62 1.71 -6.22 -0.34
CA GLU A 62 0.95 -7.05 0.60
C GLU A 62 0.94 -8.51 0.19
N ASN A 63 0.56 -8.80 -1.07
CA ASN A 63 0.54 -10.16 -1.59
C ASN A 63 1.93 -10.81 -1.60
N SER A 64 2.97 -10.07 -2.00
CA SER A 64 4.34 -10.58 -2.03
C SER A 64 4.84 -10.95 -0.63
N ILE A 65 4.56 -10.11 0.36
CA ILE A 65 4.93 -10.37 1.75
C ILE A 65 4.14 -11.55 2.30
N GLN A 66 2.82 -11.61 2.08
CA GLN A 66 1.99 -12.72 2.53
C GLN A 66 2.46 -14.08 1.97
N GLN A 67 2.91 -14.10 0.72
CA GLN A 67 3.50 -15.30 0.10
C GLN A 67 4.89 -15.60 0.69
N GLY A 68 5.73 -14.58 0.84
CA GLY A 68 7.10 -14.72 1.35
C GLY A 68 7.20 -15.20 2.80
N ILE A 69 6.15 -14.96 3.61
CA ILE A 69 6.12 -15.35 5.03
C ILE A 69 5.24 -16.59 5.30
N GLN A 70 4.93 -17.42 4.32
CA GLN A 70 4.12 -18.64 4.55
C GLN A 70 4.79 -19.63 5.50
N TRP A 71 6.10 -19.67 5.51
CA TRP A 71 6.91 -20.54 6.36
C TRP A 71 6.75 -20.29 7.86
N VAL A 72 6.25 -19.12 8.28
CA VAL A 72 6.11 -18.76 9.70
C VAL A 72 5.08 -19.61 10.44
N SER A 73 4.08 -20.17 9.75
CA SER A 73 2.98 -20.92 10.36
C SER A 73 3.42 -22.14 11.18
N SER A 74 4.61 -22.69 10.91
CA SER A 74 5.18 -23.84 11.61
C SER A 74 6.24 -23.47 12.66
N LYS A 75 6.41 -22.19 12.95
CA LYS A 75 7.45 -21.68 13.87
C LYS A 75 6.84 -21.22 15.18
N PRO A 76 7.60 -21.29 16.29
CA PRO A 76 7.18 -20.72 17.56
C PRO A 76 7.12 -19.19 17.46
N ASN A 77 6.17 -18.58 18.17
CA ASN A 77 5.98 -17.11 18.19
C ASN A 77 6.95 -16.46 19.18
N ASP A 78 8.20 -16.30 18.80
CA ASP A 78 9.30 -15.82 19.63
C ASP A 78 10.07 -14.64 19.00
N ALA A 79 11.00 -14.06 19.79
CA ALA A 79 11.81 -12.93 19.36
C ALA A 79 12.71 -13.25 18.15
N ASN A 80 13.15 -14.49 17.99
CA ASN A 80 13.97 -14.90 16.86
C ASN A 80 13.13 -14.87 15.56
N LEU A 81 11.90 -15.38 15.61
CA LEU A 81 10.97 -15.33 14.50
C LEU A 81 10.69 -13.89 14.10
N TRP A 82 10.40 -12.99 15.06
CA TRP A 82 10.09 -11.60 14.75
C TRP A 82 11.25 -10.88 14.07
N THR A 83 12.50 -11.11 14.55
CA THR A 83 13.71 -10.54 13.94
C THR A 83 13.92 -11.04 12.51
N GLN A 84 13.70 -12.33 12.26
CA GLN A 84 13.80 -12.91 10.91
C GLN A 84 12.78 -12.28 9.95
N ILE A 85 11.54 -12.12 10.40
CA ILE A 85 10.46 -11.49 9.62
C ILE A 85 10.79 -10.02 9.32
N GLU A 86 11.16 -9.24 10.36
CA GLU A 86 11.53 -7.83 10.18
C GLU A 86 12.68 -7.69 9.17
N THR A 87 13.70 -8.55 9.26
CA THR A 87 14.86 -8.54 8.35
C THR A 87 14.46 -8.91 6.92
N GLN A 88 13.70 -10.00 6.74
CA GLN A 88 13.27 -10.46 5.43
C GLN A 88 12.43 -9.41 4.71
N ILE A 89 11.43 -8.84 5.39
CA ILE A 89 10.55 -7.82 4.81
C ILE A 89 11.34 -6.54 4.54
N SER A 90 12.21 -6.11 5.45
CA SER A 90 13.05 -4.91 5.25
C SER A 90 13.99 -5.05 4.06
N ASN A 91 14.58 -6.21 3.83
CA ASN A 91 15.41 -6.48 2.66
C ASN A 91 14.60 -6.37 1.35
N TYR A 92 13.40 -6.95 1.31
CA TYR A 92 12.50 -6.84 0.17
C TYR A 92 12.10 -5.38 -0.12
N LEU A 93 11.68 -4.64 0.91
CA LEU A 93 11.29 -3.24 0.77
C LEU A 93 12.47 -2.32 0.41
N THR A 94 13.67 -2.64 0.88
CA THR A 94 14.91 -1.94 0.47
C THR A 94 15.17 -2.11 -1.03
N GLY A 95 14.92 -3.29 -1.60
CA GLY A 95 14.97 -3.51 -3.04
C GLY A 95 14.00 -2.59 -3.78
N LEU A 96 12.72 -2.59 -3.38
CA LEU A 96 11.70 -1.74 -3.99
C LEU A 96 12.00 -0.23 -3.86
N TRP A 97 12.57 0.19 -2.73
CA TRP A 97 13.00 1.58 -2.55
C TRP A 97 14.16 1.95 -3.49
N ARG A 98 15.16 1.08 -3.66
CA ARG A 98 16.26 1.29 -4.61
C ARG A 98 15.79 1.36 -6.05
N ASP A 99 14.75 0.58 -6.39
CA ASP A 99 14.11 0.59 -7.71
C ASP A 99 13.19 1.82 -7.91
N GLY A 100 13.07 2.69 -6.89
CA GLY A 100 12.27 3.91 -6.96
C GLY A 100 10.77 3.72 -6.80
N ALA A 101 10.33 2.55 -6.35
CA ALA A 101 8.90 2.28 -6.10
C ALA A 101 8.38 2.94 -4.82
N LEU A 102 9.24 3.19 -3.84
CA LEU A 102 8.94 3.88 -2.59
C LEU A 102 9.67 5.22 -2.53
N VAL A 103 9.03 6.22 -1.91
CA VAL A 103 9.50 7.61 -1.89
C VAL A 103 10.23 7.89 -0.58
N GLY A 104 11.48 8.38 -0.66
CA GLY A 104 12.27 8.75 0.49
C GLY A 104 13.75 8.86 0.15
N THR A 105 14.47 9.80 0.77
CA THR A 105 15.92 9.98 0.58
C THR A 105 16.75 8.94 1.34
N LYS A 106 16.13 8.31 2.34
CA LYS A 106 16.70 7.24 3.18
C LYS A 106 15.65 6.14 3.36
N PRO A 107 16.06 4.89 3.63
CA PRO A 107 15.12 3.79 3.88
C PRO A 107 14.09 4.11 4.96
N GLU A 108 14.51 4.77 6.05
CA GLU A 108 13.63 5.12 7.18
C GLU A 108 12.53 6.13 6.80
N HIS A 109 12.71 6.87 5.69
CA HIS A 109 11.70 7.77 5.15
C HIS A 109 10.79 7.08 4.11
N ALA A 110 11.18 5.89 3.66
CA ALA A 110 10.47 5.14 2.63
C ALA A 110 9.57 4.04 3.19
N PHE A 111 10.01 3.38 4.25
CA PHE A 111 9.23 2.32 4.90
C PHE A 111 9.67 2.07 6.34
N PHE A 112 8.82 1.39 7.09
CA PHE A 112 9.19 0.73 8.35
C PHE A 112 8.50 -0.64 8.45
N VAL A 113 9.12 -1.54 9.22
CA VAL A 113 8.55 -2.84 9.56
C VAL A 113 8.63 -3.02 11.07
N LYS A 114 7.54 -3.43 11.69
CA LYS A 114 7.46 -3.69 13.13
C LYS A 114 6.79 -5.03 13.38
N CYS A 115 7.42 -5.84 14.21
CA CYS A 115 6.87 -7.11 14.69
C CYS A 115 7.40 -7.38 16.10
N GLY A 116 6.55 -7.76 17.03
CA GLY A 116 7.01 -8.17 18.36
C GLY A 116 6.11 -7.78 19.52
N LEU A 117 6.47 -8.32 20.68
CA LEU A 117 5.80 -8.04 21.96
C LEU A 117 5.92 -6.54 22.30
N ASN A 118 4.81 -5.93 22.72
CA ASN A 118 4.70 -4.49 23.02
C ASN A 118 5.01 -3.54 21.84
N LYS A 119 5.29 -4.08 20.65
CA LYS A 119 5.40 -3.31 19.40
C LYS A 119 4.11 -3.40 18.59
N THR A 120 3.69 -4.63 18.29
CA THR A 120 2.52 -4.95 17.46
C THR A 120 1.60 -5.98 18.11
N MET A 121 2.07 -6.70 19.11
CA MET A 121 1.36 -7.78 19.80
C MET A 121 1.41 -7.62 21.31
N THR A 122 0.32 -8.04 21.98
CA THR A 122 0.26 -8.23 23.41
C THR A 122 0.69 -9.66 23.79
N ALA A 123 0.95 -9.92 25.08
CA ALA A 123 1.21 -11.27 25.57
C ALA A 123 0.02 -12.22 25.31
N GLN A 124 -1.20 -11.68 25.31
CA GLN A 124 -2.40 -12.45 25.01
C GLN A 124 -2.45 -12.86 23.53
N ASP A 125 -2.09 -11.96 22.58
CA ASP A 125 -2.03 -12.28 21.16
C ASP A 125 -1.03 -13.43 20.91
N ILE A 126 0.14 -13.35 21.55
CA ILE A 126 1.18 -14.38 21.43
C ILE A 126 0.65 -15.72 21.98
N SER A 127 0.01 -15.74 23.15
CA SER A 127 -0.56 -16.95 23.72
C SER A 127 -1.69 -17.57 22.89
N GLN A 128 -2.36 -16.75 22.06
CA GLN A 128 -3.38 -17.18 21.09
C GLN A 128 -2.78 -17.59 19.72
N GLY A 129 -1.46 -17.60 19.60
CA GLY A 129 -0.78 -17.90 18.34
C GLY A 129 -0.95 -16.83 17.25
N LYS A 130 -1.28 -15.60 17.63
CA LYS A 130 -1.39 -14.49 16.68
C LYS A 130 -0.04 -13.85 16.45
N LEU A 131 0.34 -13.69 15.21
CA LEU A 131 1.50 -12.93 14.75
C LEU A 131 0.99 -11.71 13.97
N ILE A 132 1.30 -10.51 14.45
CA ILE A 132 0.88 -9.25 13.82
C ILE A 132 2.11 -8.49 13.38
N ILE A 133 2.16 -8.17 12.09
CA ILE A 133 3.23 -7.43 11.46
C ILE A 133 2.66 -6.10 10.96
N GLN A 134 3.25 -4.99 11.36
CA GLN A 134 2.90 -3.66 10.86
C GLN A 134 3.97 -3.17 9.88
N ILE A 135 3.53 -2.69 8.73
CA ILE A 135 4.37 -2.21 7.66
C ILE A 135 3.86 -0.83 7.26
N GLY A 136 4.72 0.17 7.36
CA GLY A 136 4.44 1.50 6.84
C GLY A 136 5.17 1.72 5.52
N LEU A 137 4.46 2.22 4.51
CA LEU A 137 4.97 2.47 3.17
C LEU A 137 4.76 3.92 2.78
N SER A 138 5.81 4.57 2.30
CA SER A 138 5.76 5.92 1.74
C SER A 138 5.63 5.82 0.21
N MET A 139 4.39 5.85 -0.30
CA MET A 139 4.10 5.62 -1.71
C MET A 139 3.88 6.90 -2.53
N VAL A 140 3.51 7.99 -1.87
CA VAL A 140 3.16 9.26 -2.53
C VAL A 140 4.07 10.40 -2.09
N ARG A 141 4.38 10.48 -0.79
CA ARG A 141 5.21 11.53 -0.20
C ARG A 141 6.20 10.94 0.79
N PRO A 142 7.42 11.51 0.89
CA PRO A 142 8.43 11.05 1.85
C PRO A 142 7.93 11.16 3.29
N ALA A 143 8.17 10.12 4.10
CA ALA A 143 7.82 10.06 5.53
C ALA A 143 6.31 10.21 5.86
N GLU A 144 5.42 10.22 4.87
CA GLU A 144 3.98 10.03 5.07
C GLU A 144 3.65 8.56 4.81
N PHE A 145 3.46 7.78 5.90
CA PHE A 145 3.31 6.34 5.81
C PHE A 145 1.85 5.90 5.75
N THR A 146 1.51 5.16 4.71
CA THR A 146 0.32 4.30 4.71
C THR A 146 0.65 3.02 5.46
N VAL A 147 -0.07 2.74 6.54
CA VAL A 147 0.20 1.59 7.42
C VAL A 147 -0.70 0.41 7.04
N MET A 148 -0.06 -0.73 6.79
CA MET A 148 -0.72 -2.01 6.57
C MET A 148 -0.42 -2.96 7.72
N SER A 149 -1.40 -3.79 8.08
CA SER A 149 -1.25 -4.81 9.12
C SER A 149 -1.51 -6.18 8.53
N ILE A 150 -0.58 -7.10 8.71
CA ILE A 150 -0.69 -8.49 8.28
C ILE A 150 -0.79 -9.35 9.53
N GLU A 151 -1.87 -10.12 9.63
CA GLU A 151 -2.08 -11.08 10.71
C GLU A 151 -1.88 -12.51 10.18
N LYS A 152 -1.12 -13.32 10.91
CA LYS A 152 -0.90 -14.74 10.66
C LYS A 152 -1.11 -15.53 11.95
N ARG A 153 -1.50 -16.80 11.82
CA ARG A 153 -1.47 -17.75 12.92
C ARG A 153 -0.18 -18.55 12.88
N VAL A 154 0.45 -18.68 14.04
CA VAL A 154 1.70 -19.45 14.28
C VAL A 154 1.50 -20.39 15.46
N ASN A 155 2.38 -21.36 15.60
CA ASN A 155 2.34 -22.32 16.72
C ASN A 155 2.88 -21.70 18.00
#